data_531243d71e2a3f4891edd957feda9f13
#
_entry.id   531243d71e2a3f4891edd957feda9f13
#
_cell.length_a   1.000
_cell.length_b   1.000
_cell.length_c   1.000
_cell.angle_alpha   90.00
_cell.angle_beta   90.00
_cell.angle_gamma   90.00
#
_symmetry.space_group_name_H-M   'P 1'
#
loop_
_entity.id
_entity.type
_entity.pdbx_description
1 polymer ?
#
loop_
_entity_poly.entity_id
_entity_poly.type
_entity_poly.pdbx_seq_one_letter_code
_entity_poly.pdbx_strand_id
1 'polypeptide(L)'
;RQMCIRDSYMGTFFYELAPQQIGWLIINNILGYAFGFIAAAKLHERFDKPIVIVSTVIGLTIFWSASANIALLGLAPERGSWDLVVMIIIFGSVASACGSILHISVMSALADIADEHELNTGVRQEGIFYAARSLFSKTSNGIGHVITGVALDFIAFPSKAVPGEIAEETLFKLGLIDGPFAMIWGLIAVFFYARYKITKKSVSYTHL
;
A
#
# COMPACT_ATOMS: atom_id res chain seq x y z
N ARG A 1 -16.81 6.12 -5.51
CA ARG A 1 -17.12 5.43 -4.22
C ARG A 1 -16.53 4.01 -4.26
N GLN A 2 -15.21 3.90 -4.23
CA GLN A 2 -14.52 2.65 -3.95
C GLN A 2 -13.90 2.78 -2.56
N MET A 3 -14.74 2.66 -1.54
CA MET A 3 -14.25 2.33 -0.22
C MET A 3 -13.73 0.90 -0.34
N CYS A 4 -12.43 0.69 -0.16
CA CYS A 4 -11.86 -0.66 -0.17
C CYS A 4 -12.64 -1.48 0.85
N ILE A 5 -13.19 -2.62 0.44
CA ILE A 5 -13.94 -3.55 1.31
C ILE A 5 -13.13 -3.82 2.58
N ARG A 6 -11.82 -3.97 2.44
CA ARG A 6 -10.85 -4.13 3.52
C ARG A 6 -10.92 -3.00 4.55
N ASP A 7 -10.80 -1.74 4.12
CA ASP A 7 -10.78 -0.58 5.04
C ASP A 7 -12.11 -0.46 5.79
N SER A 8 -13.23 -0.78 5.11
CA SER A 8 -14.54 -0.79 5.72
C SER A 8 -14.69 -1.90 6.76
N TYR A 9 -14.26 -3.15 6.44
CA TYR A 9 -14.37 -4.26 7.39
C TYR A 9 -13.43 -4.10 8.59
N MET A 10 -12.20 -3.70 8.38
CA MET A 10 -11.25 -3.44 9.47
C MET A 10 -11.73 -2.27 10.34
N GLY A 11 -12.10 -1.15 9.74
CA GLY A 11 -12.56 0.02 10.48
C GLY A 11 -13.83 -0.26 11.29
N THR A 12 -14.82 -0.92 10.67
CA THR A 12 -16.15 -1.10 11.26
C THR A 12 -16.18 -2.26 12.26
N PHE A 13 -15.53 -3.38 11.95
CA PHE A 13 -15.70 -4.60 12.74
C PHE A 13 -14.49 -4.94 13.60
N PHE A 14 -13.27 -4.78 13.09
CA PHE A 14 -12.06 -5.12 13.85
C PHE A 14 -11.70 -4.02 14.85
N TYR A 15 -11.73 -2.76 14.41
CA TYR A 15 -11.45 -1.60 15.25
C TYR A 15 -12.70 -1.01 15.90
N GLU A 16 -13.90 -1.43 15.51
CA GLU A 16 -15.19 -0.97 16.01
C GLU A 16 -15.35 0.57 15.98
N LEU A 17 -14.83 1.19 14.92
CA LEU A 17 -14.88 2.64 14.77
C LEU A 17 -16.28 3.13 14.35
N ALA A 18 -16.73 4.20 14.96
CA ALA A 18 -17.94 4.90 14.52
C ALA A 18 -17.75 5.49 13.09
N PRO A 19 -18.83 5.63 12.30
CA PRO A 19 -18.73 6.18 10.94
C PRO A 19 -18.03 7.54 10.86
N GLN A 20 -18.18 8.38 11.88
CA GLN A 20 -17.48 9.66 11.97
C GLN A 20 -15.97 9.48 12.13
N GLN A 21 -15.53 8.54 12.95
CA GLN A 21 -14.12 8.22 13.16
C GLN A 21 -13.47 7.67 11.90
N ILE A 22 -14.19 6.80 11.16
CA ILE A 22 -13.74 6.30 9.85
C ILE A 22 -13.57 7.46 8.86
N GLY A 23 -14.46 8.46 8.89
CA GLY A 23 -14.33 9.67 8.08
C GLY A 23 -13.04 10.44 8.32
N TRP A 24 -12.56 10.49 9.57
CA TRP A 24 -11.30 11.16 9.92
C TRP A 24 -10.05 10.43 9.39
N LEU A 25 -10.14 9.15 9.07
CA LEU A 25 -9.01 8.41 8.50
C LEU A 25 -8.54 8.95 7.13
N ILE A 26 -9.32 9.78 6.45
CA ILE A 26 -8.89 10.45 5.23
C ILE A 26 -7.66 11.34 5.45
N ILE A 27 -7.46 11.83 6.68
CA ILE A 27 -6.32 12.67 7.03
C ILE A 27 -5.00 11.93 6.81
N ASN A 28 -4.95 10.62 7.04
CA ASN A 28 -3.74 9.84 6.82
C ASN A 28 -3.24 9.94 5.37
N ASN A 29 -4.16 9.94 4.41
CA ASN A 29 -3.82 10.08 3.00
C ASN A 29 -3.36 11.52 2.68
N ILE A 30 -4.07 12.53 3.17
CA ILE A 30 -3.73 13.93 2.92
C ILE A 30 -2.32 14.24 3.45
N LEU A 31 -2.05 13.91 4.72
CA LEU A 31 -0.74 14.13 5.33
C LEU A 31 0.33 13.28 4.64
N GLY A 32 0.06 12.00 4.44
CA GLY A 32 1.01 11.09 3.82
C GLY A 32 1.39 11.50 2.40
N TYR A 33 0.43 11.83 1.55
CA TYR A 33 0.72 12.29 0.20
C TYR A 33 1.49 13.62 0.20
N ALA A 34 1.11 14.59 1.04
CA ALA A 34 1.81 15.87 1.12
C ALA A 34 3.29 15.68 1.51
N PHE A 35 3.56 14.93 2.58
CA PHE A 35 4.92 14.62 3.02
C PHE A 35 5.68 13.79 1.98
N GLY A 36 5.04 12.79 1.39
CA GLY A 36 5.66 11.92 0.42
C GLY A 36 6.07 12.64 -0.87
N PHE A 37 5.27 13.58 -1.38
CA PHE A 37 5.65 14.41 -2.53
C PHE A 37 6.90 15.26 -2.25
N ILE A 38 6.97 15.88 -1.07
CA ILE A 38 8.14 16.69 -0.68
C ILE A 38 9.38 15.80 -0.48
N ALA A 39 9.20 14.64 0.16
CA ALA A 39 10.29 13.73 0.44
C ALA A 39 10.81 13.03 -0.82
N ALA A 40 9.96 12.73 -1.80
CA ALA A 40 10.35 12.04 -3.03
C ALA A 40 11.48 12.79 -3.78
N ALA A 41 11.36 14.11 -3.94
CA ALA A 41 12.37 14.92 -4.61
C ALA A 41 13.74 14.78 -3.93
N LYS A 42 13.77 14.98 -2.59
CA LYS A 42 15.01 14.90 -1.80
C LYS A 42 15.63 13.51 -1.77
N LEU A 43 14.78 12.46 -1.73
CA LEU A 43 15.27 11.07 -1.78
C LEU A 43 15.92 10.76 -3.13
N HIS A 44 15.29 11.19 -4.23
CA HIS A 44 15.84 10.97 -5.58
C HIS A 44 17.09 11.80 -5.89
N GLU A 45 17.32 12.90 -5.18
CA GLU A 45 18.60 13.61 -5.26
C GLU A 45 19.77 12.80 -4.66
N ARG A 46 19.51 12.10 -3.54
CA ARG A 46 20.53 11.43 -2.74
C ARG A 46 20.73 9.96 -3.06
N PHE A 47 19.67 9.27 -3.45
CA PHE A 47 19.68 7.82 -3.64
C PHE A 47 19.25 7.42 -5.05
N ASP A 48 19.73 6.26 -5.49
CA ASP A 48 19.30 5.67 -6.75
C ASP A 48 17.86 5.16 -6.68
N LYS A 49 17.13 5.21 -7.81
CA LYS A 49 15.72 4.79 -7.91
C LYS A 49 15.45 3.40 -7.33
N PRO A 50 16.27 2.36 -7.60
CA PRO A 50 16.04 1.02 -7.03
C PRO A 50 16.04 1.01 -5.50
N ILE A 51 16.93 1.77 -4.87
CA ILE A 51 17.03 1.86 -3.40
C ILE A 51 15.78 2.52 -2.85
N VAL A 52 15.35 3.64 -3.45
CA VAL A 52 14.14 4.36 -3.03
C VAL A 52 12.91 3.47 -3.18
N ILE A 53 12.77 2.76 -4.30
CA ILE A 53 11.64 1.85 -4.55
C ILE A 53 11.61 0.75 -3.48
N VAL A 54 12.71 0.04 -3.26
CA VAL A 54 12.77 -1.08 -2.30
C VAL A 54 12.50 -0.60 -0.87
N SER A 55 13.14 0.50 -0.45
CA SER A 55 12.95 1.04 0.90
C SER A 55 11.51 1.50 1.15
N THR A 56 10.87 2.11 0.15
CA THR A 56 9.47 2.56 0.28
C THR A 56 8.47 1.40 0.24
N VAL A 57 8.73 0.32 -0.50
CA VAL A 57 7.91 -0.91 -0.44
C VAL A 57 8.00 -1.55 0.94
N ILE A 58 9.20 -1.63 1.51
CA ILE A 58 9.39 -2.15 2.88
C ILE A 58 8.64 -1.27 3.88
N GLY A 59 8.85 0.05 3.82
CA GLY A 59 8.15 1.00 4.69
C GLY A 59 6.64 0.90 4.55
N LEU A 60 6.11 0.90 3.33
CA LEU A 60 4.68 0.73 3.05
C LEU A 60 4.15 -0.56 3.70
N THR A 61 4.83 -1.69 3.51
CA THR A 61 4.42 -2.99 4.04
C THR A 61 4.37 -2.98 5.56
N ILE A 62 5.41 -2.47 6.23
CA ILE A 62 5.50 -2.44 7.68
C ILE A 62 4.43 -1.50 8.27
N PHE A 63 4.39 -0.26 7.81
CA PHE A 63 3.51 0.76 8.41
C PHE A 63 2.04 0.54 8.07
N TRP A 64 1.73 -0.03 6.90
CA TRP A 64 0.35 -0.36 6.54
C TRP A 64 -0.24 -1.47 7.40
N SER A 65 0.55 -2.48 7.76
CA SER A 65 0.12 -3.58 8.61
C SER A 65 0.33 -3.33 10.12
N ALA A 66 1.06 -2.27 10.49
CA ALA A 66 1.47 -2.01 11.88
C ALA A 66 0.27 -1.93 12.83
N SER A 67 -0.79 -1.20 12.48
CA SER A 67 -1.97 -1.04 13.34
C SER A 67 -2.66 -2.36 13.63
N ALA A 68 -2.81 -3.23 12.62
CA ALA A 68 -3.39 -4.56 12.80
C ALA A 68 -2.50 -5.48 13.64
N ASN A 69 -1.18 -5.47 13.40
CA ASN A 69 -0.25 -6.27 14.18
C ASN A 69 -0.18 -5.83 15.66
N ILE A 70 -0.18 -4.53 15.95
CA ILE A 70 -0.20 -3.99 17.31
C ILE A 70 -1.49 -4.39 18.02
N ALA A 71 -2.62 -4.34 17.32
CA ALA A 71 -3.90 -4.77 17.87
C ALA A 71 -3.94 -6.27 18.17
N LEU A 72 -3.39 -7.12 17.29
CA LEU A 72 -3.27 -8.57 17.51
C LEU A 72 -2.40 -8.92 18.71
N LEU A 73 -1.38 -8.11 19.00
CA LEU A 73 -0.51 -8.28 20.16
C LEU A 73 -1.15 -7.76 21.47
N GLY A 74 -2.36 -7.20 21.41
CA GLY A 74 -3.04 -6.63 22.57
C GLY A 74 -2.41 -5.33 23.10
N LEU A 75 -1.58 -4.67 22.29
CA LEU A 75 -0.88 -3.43 22.64
C LEU A 75 -1.58 -2.17 22.09
N ALA A 76 -2.66 -2.35 21.33
CA ALA A 76 -3.42 -1.23 20.78
C ALA A 76 -4.34 -0.62 21.86
N PRO A 77 -4.69 0.67 21.73
CA PRO A 77 -5.75 1.29 22.50
C PRO A 77 -7.09 0.54 22.38
N GLU A 78 -8.02 0.81 23.30
CA GLU A 78 -9.36 0.22 23.28
C GLU A 78 -10.07 0.43 21.94
N ARG A 79 -10.81 -0.60 21.48
CA ARG A 79 -11.61 -0.52 20.24
C ARG A 79 -12.60 0.65 20.32
N GLY A 80 -12.82 1.33 19.21
CA GLY A 80 -13.70 2.50 19.14
C GLY A 80 -13.16 3.77 19.81
N SER A 81 -11.98 3.74 20.43
CA SER A 81 -11.40 4.91 21.09
C SER A 81 -10.80 5.91 20.09
N TRP A 82 -10.71 7.19 20.47
CA TRP A 82 -10.02 8.20 19.67
C TRP A 82 -8.50 7.99 19.64
N ASP A 83 -7.93 7.41 20.69
CA ASP A 83 -6.49 7.09 20.74
C ASP A 83 -6.14 6.03 19.68
N LEU A 84 -7.03 5.07 19.44
CA LEU A 84 -6.90 4.10 18.36
C LEU A 84 -6.94 4.79 16.99
N VAL A 85 -7.86 5.74 16.78
CA VAL A 85 -7.95 6.53 15.54
C VAL A 85 -6.65 7.29 15.28
N VAL A 86 -6.11 7.95 16.31
CA VAL A 86 -4.83 8.67 16.21
C VAL A 86 -3.69 7.73 15.83
N MET A 87 -3.61 6.56 16.48
CA MET A 87 -2.62 5.54 16.14
C MET A 87 -2.71 5.12 14.67
N ILE A 88 -3.92 4.82 14.17
CA ILE A 88 -4.14 4.43 12.77
C ILE A 88 -3.77 5.58 11.81
N ILE A 89 -4.09 6.84 12.16
CA ILE A 89 -3.72 8.00 11.36
C ILE A 89 -2.20 8.16 11.29
N ILE A 90 -1.47 7.99 12.38
CA ILE A 90 -0.01 8.10 12.40
C ILE A 90 0.63 7.05 11.48
N PHE A 91 0.34 5.77 11.71
CA PHE A 91 0.89 4.68 10.89
C PHE A 91 0.43 4.77 9.44
N GLY A 92 -0.86 5.07 9.22
CA GLY A 92 -1.43 5.26 7.90
C GLY A 92 -0.81 6.43 7.14
N SER A 93 -0.47 7.54 7.81
CA SER A 93 0.21 8.69 7.18
C SER A 93 1.61 8.32 6.70
N VAL A 94 2.38 7.58 7.51
CA VAL A 94 3.71 7.10 7.10
C VAL A 94 3.59 6.11 5.95
N ALA A 95 2.64 5.18 6.00
CA ALA A 95 2.38 4.25 4.92
C ALA A 95 1.98 4.97 3.63
N SER A 96 1.08 5.96 3.71
CA SER A 96 0.66 6.76 2.55
C SER A 96 1.80 7.60 1.99
N ALA A 97 2.71 8.10 2.82
CA ALA A 97 3.93 8.79 2.37
C ALA A 97 4.84 7.83 1.60
N CYS A 98 5.10 6.63 2.13
CA CYS A 98 5.84 5.59 1.40
C CYS A 98 5.15 5.23 0.08
N GLY A 99 3.83 5.09 0.08
CA GLY A 99 3.02 4.79 -1.12
C GLY A 99 3.15 5.87 -2.20
N SER A 100 3.10 7.14 -1.83
CA SER A 100 3.25 8.25 -2.79
C SER A 100 4.67 8.34 -3.36
N ILE A 101 5.71 8.16 -2.54
CA ILE A 101 7.10 8.11 -2.99
C ILE A 101 7.28 6.94 -3.96
N LEU A 102 6.77 5.76 -3.61
CA LEU A 102 6.81 4.58 -4.46
C LEU A 102 6.13 4.84 -5.80
N HIS A 103 4.95 5.45 -5.80
CA HIS A 103 4.21 5.77 -7.02
C HIS A 103 5.03 6.68 -7.96
N ILE A 104 5.61 7.75 -7.44
CA ILE A 104 6.46 8.68 -8.20
C ILE A 104 7.68 7.95 -8.75
N SER A 105 8.34 7.14 -7.90
CA SER A 105 9.55 6.40 -8.26
C SER A 105 9.29 5.39 -9.38
N VAL A 106 8.18 4.66 -9.30
CA VAL A 106 7.78 3.68 -10.32
C VAL A 106 7.39 4.36 -11.63
N MET A 107 6.70 5.50 -11.58
CA MET A 107 6.37 6.27 -12.79
C MET A 107 7.61 6.80 -13.48
N SER A 108 8.58 7.32 -12.70
CA SER A 108 9.87 7.77 -13.23
C SER A 108 10.70 6.61 -13.80
N ALA A 109 10.69 5.45 -13.14
CA ALA A 109 11.38 4.26 -13.65
C ALA A 109 10.76 3.74 -14.96
N LEU A 110 9.44 3.85 -15.09
CA LEU A 110 8.75 3.45 -16.32
C LEU A 110 9.10 4.35 -17.51
N ALA A 111 9.29 5.65 -17.27
CA ALA A 111 9.78 6.57 -18.29
C ALA A 111 11.20 6.19 -18.75
N ASP A 112 12.13 5.89 -17.81
CA ASP A 112 13.48 5.44 -18.16
C ASP A 112 13.46 4.16 -19.00
N ILE A 113 12.57 3.20 -18.68
CA ILE A 113 12.41 1.97 -19.47
C ILE A 113 11.91 2.27 -20.89
N ALA A 114 10.99 3.22 -21.02
CA ALA A 114 10.47 3.61 -22.33
C ALA A 114 11.55 4.28 -23.19
N ASP A 115 12.38 5.14 -22.59
CA ASP A 115 13.51 5.79 -23.26
C ASP A 115 14.58 4.78 -23.67
N GLU A 116 14.95 3.83 -22.80
CA GLU A 116 15.87 2.73 -23.10
C GLU A 116 15.34 1.86 -24.27
N HIS A 117 14.05 1.57 -24.28
CA HIS A 117 13.43 0.84 -25.38
C HIS A 117 13.52 1.58 -26.71
N GLU A 118 13.24 2.89 -26.70
CA GLU A 118 13.36 3.74 -27.89
C GLU A 118 14.79 3.74 -28.46
N LEU A 119 15.80 3.84 -27.59
CA LEU A 119 17.21 3.78 -27.99
C LEU A 119 17.58 2.44 -28.64
N ASN A 120 17.07 1.33 -28.10
CA ASN A 120 17.40 -0.01 -28.59
C ASN A 120 16.64 -0.39 -29.86
N THR A 121 15.43 0.15 -30.07
CA THR A 121 14.55 -0.26 -31.19
C THR A 121 14.33 0.82 -32.23
N GLY A 122 14.66 2.08 -31.93
CA GLY A 122 14.35 3.25 -32.76
C GLY A 122 12.86 3.64 -32.78
N VAL A 123 12.02 2.99 -31.96
CA VAL A 123 10.57 3.20 -31.97
C VAL A 123 10.09 3.65 -30.59
N ARG A 124 9.44 4.82 -30.53
CA ARG A 124 8.87 5.37 -29.29
C ARG A 124 7.53 4.71 -28.98
N GLN A 125 7.48 3.91 -27.92
CA GLN A 125 6.30 3.13 -27.53
C GLN A 125 5.82 3.41 -26.11
N GLU A 126 6.00 4.60 -25.59
CA GLU A 126 5.59 4.99 -24.22
C GLU A 126 4.15 4.58 -23.91
N GLY A 127 3.22 4.80 -24.84
CA GLY A 127 1.80 4.48 -24.65
C GLY A 127 1.55 3.01 -24.30
N ILE A 128 2.34 2.08 -24.85
CA ILE A 128 2.21 0.64 -24.56
C ILE A 128 2.62 0.35 -23.13
N PHE A 129 3.72 0.92 -22.64
CA PHE A 129 4.21 0.73 -21.27
C PHE A 129 3.21 1.26 -20.24
N TYR A 130 2.67 2.48 -20.46
CA TYR A 130 1.66 3.06 -19.55
C TYR A 130 0.31 2.32 -19.63
N ALA A 131 -0.10 1.84 -20.80
CA ALA A 131 -1.30 1.04 -20.96
C ALA A 131 -1.17 -0.31 -20.23
N ALA A 132 -0.04 -1.00 -20.39
CA ALA A 132 0.26 -2.25 -19.69
C ALA A 132 0.22 -2.04 -18.16
N ARG A 133 0.90 -1.00 -17.65
CA ARG A 133 0.85 -0.66 -16.22
C ARG A 133 -0.58 -0.42 -15.73
N SER A 134 -1.37 0.34 -16.49
CA SER A 134 -2.77 0.62 -16.14
C SER A 134 -3.62 -0.65 -16.11
N LEU A 135 -3.43 -1.54 -17.09
CA LEU A 135 -4.09 -2.84 -17.15
C LEU A 135 -3.74 -3.69 -15.90
N PHE A 136 -2.45 -3.86 -15.60
CA PHE A 136 -2.01 -4.63 -14.44
C PHE A 136 -2.52 -4.03 -13.13
N SER A 137 -2.52 -2.70 -12.98
CA SER A 137 -3.05 -2.03 -11.79
C SER A 137 -4.54 -2.32 -11.58
N LYS A 138 -5.35 -2.19 -12.63
CA LYS A 138 -6.79 -2.47 -12.57
C LYS A 138 -7.07 -3.95 -12.30
N THR A 139 -6.33 -4.84 -12.97
CA THR A 139 -6.45 -6.29 -12.78
C THR A 139 -6.07 -6.70 -11.36
N SER A 140 -4.98 -6.16 -10.81
CA SER A 140 -4.56 -6.42 -9.42
C SER A 140 -5.61 -5.97 -8.42
N ASN A 141 -6.25 -4.82 -8.63
CA ASN A 141 -7.36 -4.38 -7.78
C ASN A 141 -8.54 -5.35 -7.84
N GLY A 142 -8.93 -5.81 -9.04
CA GLY A 142 -9.99 -6.80 -9.21
C GLY A 142 -9.68 -8.12 -8.51
N ILE A 143 -8.48 -8.65 -8.71
CA ILE A 143 -8.00 -9.88 -8.03
C ILE A 143 -7.99 -9.67 -6.51
N GLY A 144 -7.54 -8.51 -6.03
CA GLY A 144 -7.54 -8.19 -4.60
C GLY A 144 -8.93 -8.27 -3.97
N HIS A 145 -9.96 -7.78 -4.66
CA HIS A 145 -11.35 -7.89 -4.18
C HIS A 145 -11.83 -9.34 -4.12
N VAL A 146 -11.50 -10.17 -5.11
CA VAL A 146 -11.84 -11.59 -5.12
C VAL A 146 -11.14 -12.31 -3.96
N ILE A 147 -9.84 -12.08 -3.78
CA ILE A 147 -9.08 -12.67 -2.67
C ILE A 147 -9.68 -12.27 -1.32
N THR A 148 -10.07 -11.00 -1.15
CA THR A 148 -10.70 -10.52 0.08
C THR A 148 -12.05 -11.22 0.32
N GLY A 149 -12.89 -11.38 -0.71
CA GLY A 149 -14.16 -12.10 -0.59
C GLY A 149 -13.95 -13.56 -0.17
N VAL A 150 -13.05 -14.27 -0.84
CA VAL A 150 -12.70 -15.67 -0.50
C VAL A 150 -12.12 -15.78 0.92
N ALA A 151 -11.29 -14.81 1.33
CA ALA A 151 -10.73 -14.81 2.68
C ALA A 151 -11.81 -14.60 3.76
N LEU A 152 -12.79 -13.73 3.52
CA LEU A 152 -13.93 -13.54 4.42
C LEU A 152 -14.80 -14.80 4.52
N ASP A 153 -15.06 -15.49 3.40
CA ASP A 153 -15.77 -16.77 3.39
C ASP A 153 -14.99 -17.86 4.15
N PHE A 154 -13.67 -17.90 3.97
CA PHE A 154 -12.80 -18.88 4.63
C PHE A 154 -12.79 -18.73 6.16
N ILE A 155 -12.86 -17.49 6.68
CA ILE A 155 -12.97 -17.25 8.12
C ILE A 155 -14.41 -17.32 8.63
N ALA A 156 -15.38 -17.70 7.78
CA ALA A 156 -16.80 -17.75 8.08
C ALA A 156 -17.34 -16.42 8.65
N PHE A 157 -16.95 -15.29 8.03
CA PHE A 157 -17.39 -13.97 8.48
C PHE A 157 -18.91 -13.82 8.28
N PRO A 158 -19.68 -13.39 9.29
CA PRO A 158 -21.14 -13.32 9.20
C PRO A 158 -21.61 -12.35 8.10
N SER A 159 -22.51 -12.80 7.22
CA SER A 159 -23.06 -11.96 6.14
C SER A 159 -23.93 -10.79 6.64
N LYS A 160 -24.46 -10.89 7.86
CA LYS A 160 -25.21 -9.84 8.57
C LYS A 160 -24.49 -9.46 9.86
N ALA A 161 -23.20 -9.11 9.74
CA ALA A 161 -22.39 -8.75 10.89
C ALA A 161 -22.88 -7.45 11.53
N VAL A 162 -22.94 -7.44 12.86
CA VAL A 162 -23.18 -6.24 13.68
C VAL A 162 -21.89 -5.94 14.44
N PRO A 163 -21.40 -4.69 14.41
CA PRO A 163 -20.22 -4.31 15.19
C PRO A 163 -20.41 -4.60 16.69
N GLY A 164 -19.40 -5.20 17.32
CA GLY A 164 -19.45 -5.60 18.73
C GLY A 164 -20.12 -6.96 19.01
N GLU A 165 -20.75 -7.62 18.02
CA GLU A 165 -21.39 -8.93 18.21
C GLU A 165 -20.63 -10.09 17.53
N ILE A 166 -19.47 -9.81 16.94
CA ILE A 166 -18.67 -10.80 16.22
C ILE A 166 -17.78 -11.55 17.21
N ALA A 167 -17.70 -12.87 17.06
CA ALA A 167 -16.84 -13.71 17.89
C ALA A 167 -15.37 -13.25 17.78
N GLU A 168 -14.70 -13.15 18.93
CA GLU A 168 -13.29 -12.72 19.03
C GLU A 168 -12.36 -13.58 18.13
N GLU A 169 -12.65 -14.86 17.99
CA GLU A 169 -11.90 -15.75 17.09
C GLU A 169 -11.99 -15.30 15.63
N THR A 170 -13.15 -14.86 15.17
CA THR A 170 -13.34 -14.35 13.80
C THR A 170 -12.65 -13.02 13.62
N LEU A 171 -12.70 -12.12 14.62
CA LEU A 171 -11.98 -10.86 14.61
C LEU A 171 -10.46 -11.09 14.60
N PHE A 172 -9.96 -12.03 15.39
CA PHE A 172 -8.55 -12.40 15.38
C PHE A 172 -8.09 -12.88 13.99
N LYS A 173 -8.89 -13.78 13.35
CA LYS A 173 -8.60 -14.24 11.98
C LYS A 173 -8.63 -13.09 10.97
N LEU A 174 -9.57 -12.15 11.10
CA LEU A 174 -9.62 -10.95 10.25
C LEU A 174 -8.36 -10.09 10.42
N GLY A 175 -7.91 -9.89 11.65
CA GLY A 175 -6.65 -9.20 11.95
C GLY A 175 -5.42 -9.90 11.37
N LEU A 176 -5.37 -11.24 11.39
CA LEU A 176 -4.29 -12.02 10.77
C LEU A 176 -4.22 -11.82 9.25
N ILE A 177 -5.36 -11.69 8.57
CA ILE A 177 -5.41 -11.43 7.12
C ILE A 177 -4.83 -10.05 6.81
N ASP A 178 -5.20 -9.03 7.59
CA ASP A 178 -4.78 -7.65 7.35
C ASP A 178 -3.37 -7.33 7.86
N GLY A 179 -2.92 -8.00 8.91
CA GLY A 179 -1.60 -7.85 9.51
C GLY A 179 -0.55 -8.77 8.87
N PRO A 180 -0.25 -9.92 9.48
CA PRO A 180 0.86 -10.78 9.06
C PRO A 180 0.72 -11.32 7.63
N PHE A 181 -0.48 -11.71 7.20
CA PHE A 181 -0.69 -12.26 5.86
C PHE A 181 -0.48 -11.21 4.78
N ALA A 182 -0.92 -9.96 5.02
CA ALA A 182 -0.66 -8.85 4.08
C ALA A 182 0.84 -8.56 3.91
N MET A 183 1.66 -8.77 4.96
CA MET A 183 3.12 -8.58 4.88
C MET A 183 3.79 -9.55 3.90
N ILE A 184 3.26 -10.76 3.72
CA ILE A 184 3.81 -11.74 2.78
C ILE A 184 3.81 -11.19 1.35
N TRP A 185 2.72 -10.55 0.94
CA TRP A 185 2.61 -9.92 -0.38
C TRP A 185 3.60 -8.75 -0.54
N GLY A 186 3.81 -7.99 0.52
CA GLY A 186 4.83 -6.94 0.53
C GLY A 186 6.24 -7.50 0.35
N LEU A 187 6.59 -8.60 1.03
CA LEU A 187 7.88 -9.26 0.87
C LEU A 187 8.09 -9.82 -0.55
N ILE A 188 7.05 -10.38 -1.15
CA ILE A 188 7.08 -10.81 -2.55
C ILE A 188 7.36 -9.61 -3.46
N ALA A 189 6.70 -8.47 -3.24
CA ALA A 189 6.93 -7.26 -4.01
C ALA A 189 8.39 -6.76 -3.85
N VAL A 190 8.94 -6.75 -2.63
CA VAL A 190 10.35 -6.41 -2.36
C VAL A 190 11.29 -7.28 -3.19
N PHE A 191 11.04 -8.60 -3.24
CA PHE A 191 11.87 -9.53 -4.00
C PHE A 191 11.90 -9.20 -5.50
N PHE A 192 10.77 -8.82 -6.09
CA PHE A 192 10.72 -8.43 -7.50
C PHE A 192 11.38 -7.07 -7.74
N TYR A 193 11.09 -6.06 -6.91
CA TYR A 193 11.68 -4.73 -7.06
C TYR A 193 13.19 -4.71 -6.80
N ALA A 194 13.72 -5.56 -5.94
CA ALA A 194 15.16 -5.68 -5.69
C ALA A 194 15.94 -6.16 -6.93
N ARG A 195 15.25 -6.74 -7.91
CA ARG A 195 15.87 -7.15 -9.19
C ARG A 195 15.92 -6.03 -10.23
N TYR A 196 15.28 -4.90 -9.98
CA TYR A 196 15.37 -3.75 -10.86
C TYR A 196 16.75 -3.11 -10.79
N LYS A 197 17.46 -3.03 -11.92
CA LYS A 197 18.91 -2.67 -11.98
C LYS A 197 19.18 -1.33 -12.69
N ILE A 198 18.17 -0.64 -13.23
CA ILE A 198 18.41 0.62 -13.94
C ILE A 198 18.79 1.70 -12.93
N THR A 199 20.04 2.17 -13.01
CA THR A 199 20.64 3.18 -12.13
C THR A 199 20.77 4.50 -12.85
N LYS A 200 21.02 5.60 -12.09
CA LYS A 200 21.29 6.94 -12.69
C LYS A 200 22.43 6.89 -13.72
N LYS A 201 23.42 6.03 -13.52
CA LYS A 201 24.55 5.87 -14.46
C LYS A 201 24.09 5.29 -15.79
N SER A 202 23.20 4.29 -15.81
CA SER A 202 22.73 3.69 -17.06
C SER A 202 21.93 4.69 -17.92
N VAL A 203 21.16 5.59 -17.28
CA VAL A 203 20.38 6.63 -17.98
C VAL A 203 21.28 7.78 -18.48
N SER A 204 22.34 8.13 -17.75
CA SER A 204 23.25 9.23 -18.14
C SER A 204 24.05 8.95 -19.42
N TYR A 205 24.31 7.69 -19.76
CA TYR A 205 24.94 7.30 -21.03
C TYR A 205 24.02 7.41 -22.25
N THR A 206 22.71 7.62 -22.03
CA THR A 206 21.72 7.70 -23.10
C THR A 206 21.51 9.14 -23.62
N HIS A 207 22.08 10.14 -22.95
CA HIS A 207 22.00 11.57 -23.30
C HIS A 207 23.30 12.15 -23.91
N LEU A 208 24.27 11.31 -24.26
CA LEU A 208 25.46 11.67 -25.06
C LEU A 208 25.36 11.12 -26.48
#